data_063a95b5b21b42343c6bd08d1dc3f181
#
_entry.id   063a95b5b21b42343c6bd08d1dc3f181
#
_cell.length_a   1.000
_cell.length_b   1.000
_cell.length_c   1.000
_cell.angle_alpha   90.00
_cell.angle_beta   90.00
_cell.angle_gamma   90.00
#
_symmetry.space_group_name_H-M   'P 1'
#
loop_
_entity.id
_entity.type
_entity.pdbx_description
1 polymer ?
#
loop_
_entity_poly.entity_id
_entity_poly.type
_entity_poly.pdbx_seq_one_letter_code
_entity_poly.pdbx_strand_id
1 'polypeptide(L)'
;MWCKMSLKNLPEPQKSGLLLIDKPADFSSHDIIAVCRRILKTKKIGHSGTLDPMATGLLIVLVGREATKRQDAFLKLSKTYSAVLKLGEETDSWDAHGTVVATAPVPDLSPQALQAATQKLSGAITQPIPFFSAKKIGGYHMYELARKGREIERRHNEVTVAWRQVAQTAPGEITFTVHCSCGTYVRSLGYLLAKELGTVGHLTALRRLEIGPFSVQNAFDGNLLKGCPTDALYAQVEPIVL
;
A
#
# COMPACT_ATOMS: atom_id res chain seq x y z
N MET A 1 -6.01 -14.03 21.49
CA MET A 1 -5.63 -13.12 22.59
C MET A 1 -4.13 -12.92 22.55
N TRP A 2 -3.63 -11.77 22.08
CA TRP A 2 -2.18 -11.50 21.94
C TRP A 2 -1.69 -10.89 23.25
N CYS A 3 -0.86 -11.62 23.99
CA CYS A 3 -0.31 -11.17 25.26
C CYS A 3 0.52 -9.88 25.08
N LYS A 4 0.18 -8.81 25.81
CA LYS A 4 0.93 -7.54 25.85
C LYS A 4 2.24 -7.75 26.63
N MET A 5 3.29 -8.19 25.97
CA MET A 5 4.64 -8.09 26.54
C MET A 5 5.10 -6.63 26.54
N SER A 6 5.62 -6.16 27.67
CA SER A 6 6.22 -4.83 27.79
C SER A 6 7.48 -4.75 26.91
N LEU A 7 7.48 -3.85 25.94
CA LEU A 7 8.60 -3.62 25.03
C LEU A 7 9.70 -2.73 25.65
N LYS A 8 9.66 -2.43 26.96
CA LYS A 8 10.47 -1.33 27.55
C LYS A 8 11.99 -1.53 27.54
N ASN A 9 12.51 -2.74 27.53
CA ASN A 9 13.97 -3.02 27.62
C ASN A 9 14.45 -4.11 26.64
N LEU A 10 14.05 -4.02 25.37
CA LEU A 10 14.54 -4.96 24.38
C LEU A 10 15.94 -4.54 23.87
N PRO A 11 16.87 -5.50 23.67
CA PRO A 11 18.21 -5.25 23.18
C PRO A 11 18.23 -4.76 21.71
N GLU A 12 19.42 -4.36 21.26
CA GLU A 12 19.68 -4.21 19.83
C GLU A 12 19.51 -5.56 19.14
N PRO A 13 19.09 -5.57 17.86
CA PRO A 13 18.92 -6.83 17.13
C PRO A 13 20.25 -7.54 16.91
N GLN A 14 20.22 -8.86 16.88
CA GLN A 14 21.40 -9.69 16.58
C GLN A 14 21.98 -9.38 15.20
N LYS A 15 21.13 -8.94 14.24
CA LYS A 15 21.50 -8.61 12.87
C LYS A 15 20.67 -7.41 12.40
N SER A 16 21.33 -6.43 11.80
CA SER A 16 20.66 -5.29 11.16
C SER A 16 20.57 -5.51 9.66
N GLY A 17 19.42 -5.15 9.06
CA GLY A 17 19.22 -5.34 7.63
C GLY A 17 17.78 -5.14 7.19
N LEU A 18 17.45 -5.73 6.05
CA LEU A 18 16.14 -5.72 5.43
C LEU A 18 15.46 -7.08 5.63
N LEU A 19 14.20 -7.07 5.97
CA LEU A 19 13.35 -8.25 5.98
C LEU A 19 12.18 -7.97 5.04
N LEU A 20 12.10 -8.72 3.95
CA LEU A 20 11.02 -8.61 2.97
C LEU A 20 9.86 -9.47 3.45
N ILE A 21 8.69 -8.87 3.62
CA ILE A 21 7.46 -9.57 4.04
C ILE A 21 6.39 -9.43 2.98
N ASP A 22 5.79 -10.54 2.57
CA ASP A 22 4.53 -10.54 1.84
C ASP A 22 3.39 -10.34 2.85
N LYS A 23 2.94 -9.08 2.97
CA LYS A 23 1.90 -8.72 3.95
C LYS A 23 0.56 -9.35 3.55
N PRO A 24 -0.07 -10.15 4.41
CA PRO A 24 -1.42 -10.65 4.16
C PRO A 24 -2.46 -9.53 4.24
N ALA A 25 -3.66 -9.79 3.71
CA ALA A 25 -4.82 -8.92 3.89
C ALA A 25 -5.22 -8.79 5.37
N ASP A 26 -5.98 -7.76 5.69
CA ASP A 26 -6.58 -7.47 7.00
C ASP A 26 -5.59 -7.20 8.14
N PHE A 27 -4.30 -7.07 7.82
CA PHE A 27 -3.28 -6.56 8.73
C PHE A 27 -2.82 -5.17 8.30
N SER A 28 -2.68 -4.26 9.26
CA SER A 28 -1.96 -3.01 8.98
C SER A 28 -0.46 -3.26 8.89
N SER A 29 0.27 -2.36 8.22
CA SER A 29 1.74 -2.41 8.24
C SER A 29 2.30 -2.34 9.66
N HIS A 30 1.63 -1.63 10.58
CA HIS A 30 2.03 -1.55 11.99
C HIS A 30 1.84 -2.86 12.75
N ASP A 31 0.82 -3.66 12.41
CA ASP A 31 0.62 -4.99 13.01
C ASP A 31 1.78 -5.91 12.64
N ILE A 32 2.20 -5.91 11.38
CA ILE A 32 3.38 -6.66 10.93
C ILE A 32 4.64 -6.22 11.70
N ILE A 33 4.87 -4.91 11.85
CA ILE A 33 5.99 -4.39 12.62
C ILE A 33 5.91 -4.81 14.09
N ALA A 34 4.72 -4.80 14.69
CA ALA A 34 4.53 -5.24 16.08
C ALA A 34 4.85 -6.73 16.27
N VAL A 35 4.45 -7.56 15.31
CA VAL A 35 4.78 -8.99 15.29
C VAL A 35 6.28 -9.21 15.13
N CYS A 36 6.92 -8.56 14.16
CA CYS A 36 8.37 -8.65 13.95
C CYS A 36 9.16 -8.20 15.20
N ARG A 37 8.74 -7.10 15.86
CA ARG A 37 9.37 -6.64 17.12
C ARG A 37 9.33 -7.69 18.21
N ARG A 38 8.23 -8.43 18.31
CA ARG A 38 8.05 -9.49 19.31
C ARG A 38 8.94 -10.69 18.99
N ILE A 39 8.94 -11.16 17.73
CA ILE A 39 9.71 -12.34 17.32
C ILE A 39 11.21 -12.04 17.43
N LEU A 40 11.67 -10.91 16.87
CA LEU A 40 13.08 -10.51 16.84
C LEU A 40 13.56 -9.87 18.15
N LYS A 41 12.67 -9.77 19.15
CA LYS A 41 12.95 -9.23 20.51
C LYS A 41 13.69 -7.90 20.48
N THR A 42 13.32 -6.99 19.57
CA THR A 42 13.91 -5.66 19.43
C THR A 42 12.87 -4.59 19.10
N LYS A 43 13.09 -3.35 19.57
CA LYS A 43 12.26 -2.19 19.24
C LYS A 43 12.68 -1.50 17.95
N LYS A 44 13.91 -1.68 17.53
CA LYS A 44 14.53 -0.98 16.42
C LYS A 44 14.07 -1.60 15.10
N ILE A 45 12.77 -1.51 14.84
CA ILE A 45 12.14 -1.98 13.61
C ILE A 45 11.21 -0.89 13.06
N GLY A 46 11.35 -0.60 11.77
CA GLY A 46 10.52 0.28 10.97
C GLY A 46 10.08 -0.38 9.66
N HIS A 47 9.41 0.37 8.79
CA HIS A 47 9.04 -0.10 7.45
C HIS A 47 9.18 1.02 6.41
N SER A 48 9.29 0.65 5.14
CA SER A 48 9.49 1.56 4.00
C SER A 48 8.19 1.84 3.23
N GLY A 49 7.19 2.38 3.90
CA GLY A 49 5.92 2.76 3.26
C GLY A 49 4.75 1.86 3.64
N THR A 50 3.72 2.52 4.12
CA THR A 50 2.48 1.89 4.56
C THR A 50 1.75 1.21 3.40
N LEU A 51 1.20 0.03 3.65
CA LEU A 51 0.13 -0.58 2.88
C LEU A 51 -1.18 -0.46 3.67
N ASP A 52 -2.26 -0.18 2.95
CA ASP A 52 -3.60 -0.18 3.52
C ASP A 52 -3.94 -1.57 4.09
N PRO A 53 -4.84 -1.71 5.07
CA PRO A 53 -5.18 -3.01 5.67
C PRO A 53 -5.62 -4.05 4.64
N MET A 54 -6.51 -3.68 3.69
CA MET A 54 -6.96 -4.55 2.62
C MET A 54 -5.86 -4.97 1.64
N ALA A 55 -4.82 -4.12 1.49
CA ALA A 55 -3.77 -4.37 0.52
C ALA A 55 -2.83 -5.49 0.99
N THR A 56 -2.33 -6.26 0.03
CA THR A 56 -1.34 -7.34 0.23
C THR A 56 -0.01 -6.99 -0.41
N GLY A 57 0.98 -7.86 -0.26
CA GLY A 57 2.22 -7.78 -1.00
C GLY A 57 3.39 -7.19 -0.24
N LEU A 58 4.41 -6.81 -0.96
CA LEU A 58 5.74 -6.49 -0.43
C LEU A 58 5.73 -5.35 0.59
N LEU A 59 6.17 -5.66 1.78
CA LEU A 59 6.49 -4.71 2.85
C LEU A 59 7.96 -4.90 3.24
N ILE A 60 8.81 -3.89 2.99
CA ILE A 60 10.19 -3.90 3.47
C ILE A 60 10.21 -3.49 4.94
N VAL A 61 10.58 -4.41 5.80
CA VAL A 61 10.78 -4.21 7.23
C VAL A 61 12.25 -3.92 7.47
N LEU A 62 12.53 -2.80 8.12
CA LEU A 62 13.87 -2.31 8.45
C LEU A 62 14.23 -2.78 9.84
N VAL A 63 15.20 -3.68 9.97
CA VAL A 63 15.63 -4.28 11.24
C VAL A 63 16.92 -3.61 11.71
N GLY A 64 16.91 -3.07 12.93
CA GLY A 64 18.06 -2.41 13.53
C GLY A 64 18.19 -0.93 13.17
N ARG A 65 19.05 -0.24 13.94
CA ARG A 65 19.24 1.22 13.85
C ARG A 65 19.79 1.65 12.49
N GLU A 66 20.74 0.88 11.95
CA GLU A 66 21.39 1.22 10.67
C GLU A 66 20.40 1.12 9.50
N ALA A 67 19.48 0.16 9.53
CA ALA A 67 18.43 0.05 8.53
C ALA A 67 17.37 1.17 8.70
N THR A 68 16.91 1.42 9.92
CA THR A 68 15.87 2.43 10.18
C THR A 68 16.32 3.85 9.89
N LYS A 69 17.60 4.18 10.02
CA LYS A 69 18.16 5.48 9.60
C LYS A 69 18.06 5.72 8.09
N ARG A 70 18.00 4.65 7.27
CA ARG A 70 17.91 4.72 5.81
C ARG A 70 16.46 4.67 5.30
N GLN A 71 15.47 4.74 6.18
CA GLN A 71 14.05 4.61 5.84
C GLN A 71 13.64 5.51 4.67
N ASP A 72 14.09 6.76 4.65
CA ASP A 72 13.74 7.73 3.60
C ASP A 72 14.22 7.33 2.22
N ALA A 73 15.37 6.65 2.11
CA ALA A 73 15.88 6.15 0.83
C ALA A 73 14.91 5.10 0.25
N PHE A 74 14.44 4.17 1.06
CA PHE A 74 13.45 3.16 0.65
C PHE A 74 12.07 3.75 0.36
N LEU A 75 11.64 4.76 1.12
CA LEU A 75 10.38 5.47 0.89
C LEU A 75 10.33 6.12 -0.49
N LYS A 76 11.46 6.66 -0.98
CA LYS A 76 11.58 7.35 -2.27
C LYS A 76 11.60 6.42 -3.48
N LEU A 77 11.84 5.13 -3.31
CA LEU A 77 11.84 4.16 -4.42
C LEU A 77 10.47 4.14 -5.11
N SER A 78 10.46 3.87 -6.41
CA SER A 78 9.25 3.58 -7.18
C SER A 78 8.61 2.27 -6.71
N LYS A 79 7.34 2.07 -7.03
CA LYS A 79 6.57 0.87 -6.65
C LYS A 79 5.78 0.36 -7.85
N THR A 80 5.63 -0.96 -7.90
CA THR A 80 4.73 -1.62 -8.84
C THR A 80 3.59 -2.27 -8.07
N TYR A 81 2.36 -2.04 -8.54
CA TYR A 81 1.15 -2.61 -7.94
C TYR A 81 0.31 -3.34 -8.98
N SER A 82 -0.37 -4.38 -8.55
CA SER A 82 -1.52 -4.96 -9.22
C SER A 82 -2.78 -4.60 -8.43
N ALA A 83 -3.87 -4.27 -9.11
CA ALA A 83 -5.12 -3.89 -8.48
C ALA A 83 -6.33 -4.36 -9.30
N VAL A 84 -7.45 -4.53 -8.59
CA VAL A 84 -8.76 -4.79 -9.18
C VAL A 84 -9.66 -3.59 -8.86
N LEU A 85 -10.22 -2.99 -9.90
CA LEU A 85 -11.16 -1.87 -9.84
C LEU A 85 -12.56 -2.38 -10.16
N LYS A 86 -13.48 -2.26 -9.22
CA LYS A 86 -14.92 -2.42 -9.43
C LYS A 86 -15.51 -1.10 -9.88
N LEU A 87 -16.22 -1.09 -11.02
CA LEU A 87 -16.96 0.04 -11.54
C LEU A 87 -18.42 0.03 -11.08
N GLY A 88 -19.08 1.17 -11.18
CA GLY A 88 -20.49 1.35 -10.84
C GLY A 88 -20.77 1.77 -9.40
N GLU A 89 -19.82 1.63 -8.49
CA GLU A 89 -19.95 2.03 -7.09
C GLU A 89 -18.70 2.78 -6.63
N GLU A 90 -18.87 3.95 -6.01
CA GLU A 90 -17.81 4.70 -5.34
C GLU A 90 -17.96 4.56 -3.83
N THR A 91 -16.85 4.31 -3.12
CA THR A 91 -16.82 4.33 -1.66
C THR A 91 -16.09 5.59 -1.16
N ASP A 92 -16.34 5.99 0.07
CA ASP A 92 -15.71 7.16 0.71
C ASP A 92 -14.19 7.01 0.88
N SER A 93 -13.68 5.78 0.95
CA SER A 93 -12.25 5.46 1.04
C SER A 93 -11.61 5.14 -0.32
N TRP A 94 -12.42 4.97 -1.38
CA TRP A 94 -12.02 4.45 -2.70
C TRP A 94 -11.44 3.03 -2.67
N ASP A 95 -11.81 2.26 -1.65
CA ASP A 95 -11.53 0.84 -1.51
C ASP A 95 -12.73 0.08 -0.92
N ALA A 96 -12.64 -1.25 -0.89
CA ALA A 96 -13.75 -2.12 -0.46
C ALA A 96 -14.08 -2.02 1.06
N HIS A 97 -13.24 -1.36 1.86
CA HIS A 97 -13.50 -1.15 3.29
C HIS A 97 -14.34 0.09 3.59
N GLY A 98 -14.56 0.95 2.56
CA GLY A 98 -15.37 2.15 2.69
C GLY A 98 -16.87 1.89 2.55
N THR A 99 -17.65 2.92 2.88
CA THR A 99 -19.11 2.94 2.67
C THR A 99 -19.41 3.45 1.26
N VAL A 100 -20.35 2.83 0.55
CA VAL A 100 -20.80 3.29 -0.77
C VAL A 100 -21.45 4.67 -0.62
N VAL A 101 -20.94 5.65 -1.36
CA VAL A 101 -21.38 7.05 -1.35
C VAL A 101 -21.99 7.50 -2.68
N ALA A 102 -21.71 6.79 -3.77
CA ALA A 102 -22.30 7.06 -5.08
C ALA A 102 -22.38 5.78 -5.92
N THR A 103 -23.36 5.76 -6.83
CA THR A 103 -23.52 4.73 -7.86
C THR A 103 -23.71 5.37 -9.22
N ALA A 104 -23.25 4.72 -10.28
CA ALA A 104 -23.45 5.16 -11.66
C ALA A 104 -23.52 3.95 -12.59
N PRO A 105 -24.19 4.06 -13.76
CA PRO A 105 -24.14 3.01 -14.78
C PRO A 105 -22.71 2.70 -15.20
N VAL A 106 -22.44 1.44 -15.48
CA VAL A 106 -21.17 1.00 -16.05
C VAL A 106 -21.31 1.05 -17.56
N PRO A 107 -20.47 1.84 -18.28
CA PRO A 107 -20.50 1.87 -19.73
C PRO A 107 -19.92 0.59 -20.34
N ASP A 108 -20.22 0.35 -21.60
CA ASP A 108 -19.53 -0.68 -22.36
C ASP A 108 -18.04 -0.31 -22.51
N LEU A 109 -17.18 -1.21 -22.07
CA LEU A 109 -15.74 -1.01 -22.08
C LEU A 109 -15.10 -1.66 -23.29
N SER A 110 -14.65 -0.87 -24.24
CA SER A 110 -13.79 -1.36 -25.32
C SER A 110 -12.31 -1.31 -24.89
N PRO A 111 -11.44 -2.16 -25.46
CA PRO A 111 -10.00 -2.06 -25.25
C PRO A 111 -9.45 -0.67 -25.60
N GLN A 112 -10.00 -0.03 -26.62
CA GLN A 112 -9.63 1.32 -27.05
C GLN A 112 -10.01 2.38 -25.99
N ALA A 113 -11.18 2.26 -25.36
CA ALA A 113 -11.60 3.15 -24.28
C ALA A 113 -10.68 3.03 -23.06
N LEU A 114 -10.33 1.79 -22.68
CA LEU A 114 -9.37 1.54 -21.60
C LEU A 114 -7.99 2.12 -21.91
N GLN A 115 -7.51 1.92 -23.13
CA GLN A 115 -6.23 2.48 -23.57
C GLN A 115 -6.23 4.01 -23.57
N ALA A 116 -7.28 4.65 -24.08
CA ALA A 116 -7.40 6.11 -24.10
C ALA A 116 -7.45 6.68 -22.67
N ALA A 117 -8.22 6.07 -21.76
CA ALA A 117 -8.29 6.50 -20.35
C ALA A 117 -6.95 6.37 -19.63
N THR A 118 -6.24 5.25 -19.80
CA THR A 118 -4.92 5.04 -19.18
C THR A 118 -3.85 5.93 -19.79
N GLN A 119 -3.93 6.25 -21.08
CA GLN A 119 -3.00 7.20 -21.72
C GLN A 119 -3.09 8.60 -21.10
N LYS A 120 -4.30 9.11 -20.84
CA LYS A 120 -4.50 10.40 -20.16
C LYS A 120 -3.96 10.40 -18.73
N LEU A 121 -3.94 9.25 -18.06
CA LEU A 121 -3.46 9.05 -16.70
C LEU A 121 -2.01 8.51 -16.64
N SER A 122 -1.23 8.71 -17.70
CA SER A 122 0.18 8.30 -17.82
C SER A 122 1.12 9.50 -17.72
N GLY A 123 2.37 9.25 -17.33
CA GLY A 123 3.37 10.28 -17.13
C GLY A 123 3.16 11.05 -15.83
N ALA A 124 3.47 12.35 -15.84
CA ALA A 124 3.25 13.22 -14.69
C ALA A 124 1.77 13.58 -14.61
N ILE A 125 1.13 13.22 -13.50
CA ILE A 125 -0.28 13.51 -13.24
C ILE A 125 -0.48 14.10 -11.86
N THR A 126 -1.55 14.88 -11.71
CA THR A 126 -2.03 15.36 -10.41
C THR A 126 -3.13 14.43 -9.92
N GLN A 127 -2.93 13.81 -8.74
CA GLN A 127 -3.94 12.95 -8.14
C GLN A 127 -4.50 13.55 -6.85
N PRO A 128 -5.81 13.38 -6.55
CA PRO A 128 -6.38 13.72 -5.26
C PRO A 128 -5.88 12.77 -4.19
N ILE A 129 -5.63 13.27 -2.98
CA ILE A 129 -5.23 12.44 -1.84
C ILE A 129 -6.48 11.87 -1.17
N PRO A 130 -6.57 10.53 -0.93
CA PRO A 130 -7.70 9.94 -0.23
C PRO A 130 -7.83 10.52 1.17
N PHE A 131 -9.07 10.77 1.65
CA PHE A 131 -9.31 11.23 3.03
C PHE A 131 -8.79 10.23 4.07
N PHE A 132 -8.94 8.93 3.79
CA PHE A 132 -8.38 7.86 4.63
C PHE A 132 -6.92 7.57 4.27
N SER A 133 -6.03 8.53 4.58
CA SER A 133 -4.58 8.39 4.35
C SER A 133 -3.77 8.74 5.60
N ALA A 134 -2.53 8.22 5.66
CA ALA A 134 -1.59 8.52 6.74
C ALA A 134 -0.95 9.91 6.63
N LYS A 135 -1.31 10.72 5.61
CA LYS A 135 -0.80 12.09 5.46
C LYS A 135 -1.28 12.98 6.60
N LYS A 136 -0.41 13.84 7.11
CA LYS A 136 -0.74 14.78 8.20
C LYS A 136 -1.16 16.12 7.68
N ILE A 137 -2.19 16.72 8.32
CA ILE A 137 -2.62 18.10 8.14
C ILE A 137 -2.72 18.74 9.53
N GLY A 138 -2.01 19.85 9.76
CA GLY A 138 -2.04 20.52 11.05
C GLY A 138 -1.63 19.63 12.23
N GLY A 139 -0.75 18.65 12.01
CA GLY A 139 -0.30 17.70 13.05
C GLY A 139 -1.18 16.44 13.22
N TYR A 140 -2.39 16.41 12.65
CA TYR A 140 -3.32 15.28 12.71
C TYR A 140 -3.26 14.45 11.42
N HIS A 141 -3.42 13.13 11.53
CA HIS A 141 -3.56 12.28 10.35
C HIS A 141 -4.90 12.52 9.65
N MET A 142 -4.92 12.54 8.32
CA MET A 142 -6.16 12.76 7.55
C MET A 142 -7.24 11.75 7.91
N TYR A 143 -6.89 10.47 8.13
CA TYR A 143 -7.85 9.44 8.51
C TYR A 143 -8.53 9.71 9.88
N GLU A 144 -7.82 10.38 10.82
CA GLU A 144 -8.39 10.76 12.14
C GLU A 144 -9.43 11.88 11.99
N LEU A 145 -9.15 12.83 11.10
CA LEU A 145 -10.06 13.93 10.80
C LEU A 145 -11.28 13.45 10.03
N ALA A 146 -11.08 12.57 9.04
CA ALA A 146 -12.15 11.97 8.25
C ALA A 146 -13.14 11.17 9.15
N ARG A 147 -12.63 10.34 10.07
CA ARG A 147 -13.46 9.61 11.03
C ARG A 147 -14.27 10.51 11.97
N LYS A 148 -13.81 11.73 12.21
CA LYS A 148 -14.51 12.74 13.03
C LYS A 148 -15.50 13.57 12.23
N GLY A 149 -15.73 13.27 10.95
CA GLY A 149 -16.65 14.00 10.07
C GLY A 149 -16.25 15.47 9.84
N ARG A 150 -14.98 15.83 10.04
CA ARG A 150 -14.53 17.19 9.76
C ARG A 150 -14.40 17.41 8.27
N GLU A 151 -14.93 18.52 7.77
CA GLU A 151 -14.64 18.98 6.41
C GLU A 151 -13.13 19.22 6.26
N ILE A 152 -12.53 18.51 5.32
CA ILE A 152 -11.11 18.65 4.99
C ILE A 152 -11.06 18.99 3.50
N GLU A 153 -10.41 20.11 3.19
CA GLU A 153 -10.10 20.42 1.80
C GLU A 153 -9.25 19.30 1.18
N ARG A 154 -9.71 18.77 0.06
CA ARG A 154 -9.01 17.68 -0.62
C ARG A 154 -7.73 18.20 -1.24
N ARG A 155 -6.61 17.72 -0.74
CA ARG A 155 -5.29 18.02 -1.27
C ARG A 155 -4.97 17.14 -2.46
N HIS A 156 -4.05 17.63 -3.28
CA HIS A 156 -3.53 16.93 -4.44
C HIS A 156 -2.02 16.77 -4.31
N ASN A 157 -1.46 15.83 -5.04
CA ASN A 157 -0.01 15.71 -5.23
C ASN A 157 0.30 15.25 -6.65
N GLU A 158 1.50 15.62 -7.11
CA GLU A 158 2.02 15.20 -8.40
C GLU A 158 2.73 13.87 -8.25
N VAL A 159 2.49 12.96 -9.19
CA VAL A 159 3.09 11.64 -9.25
C VAL A 159 3.36 11.26 -10.71
N THR A 160 4.29 10.32 -10.92
CA THR A 160 4.53 9.75 -12.25
C THR A 160 3.97 8.34 -12.30
N VAL A 161 3.21 8.03 -13.35
CA VAL A 161 2.48 6.77 -13.51
C VAL A 161 2.79 6.16 -14.88
N ALA A 162 3.07 4.85 -14.88
CA ALA A 162 3.22 4.05 -16.09
C ALA A 162 2.34 2.79 -15.97
N TRP A 163 1.30 2.71 -16.77
CA TRP A 163 0.44 1.54 -16.86
C TRP A 163 1.14 0.44 -17.65
N ARG A 164 1.22 -0.77 -17.07
CA ARG A 164 1.87 -1.94 -17.71
C ARG A 164 0.85 -2.88 -18.33
N GLN A 165 -0.26 -3.12 -17.64
CA GLN A 165 -1.36 -3.98 -18.06
C GLN A 165 -2.67 -3.37 -17.60
N VAL A 166 -3.68 -3.39 -18.45
CA VAL A 166 -5.05 -3.03 -18.10
C VAL A 166 -5.99 -3.88 -18.93
N ALA A 167 -6.90 -4.57 -18.27
CA ALA A 167 -7.87 -5.43 -18.94
C ALA A 167 -9.19 -5.48 -18.18
N GLN A 168 -10.29 -5.57 -18.87
CA GLN A 168 -11.57 -5.95 -18.28
C GLN A 168 -11.53 -7.47 -18.01
N THR A 169 -11.71 -7.87 -16.76
CA THR A 169 -11.67 -9.28 -16.34
C THR A 169 -13.04 -9.87 -16.11
N ALA A 170 -14.03 -9.02 -15.82
CA ALA A 170 -15.44 -9.38 -15.71
C ALA A 170 -16.32 -8.13 -16.05
N PRO A 171 -17.62 -8.28 -16.25
CA PRO A 171 -18.52 -7.13 -16.39
C PRO A 171 -18.38 -6.18 -15.19
N GLY A 172 -18.01 -4.92 -15.46
CA GLY A 172 -17.79 -3.90 -14.44
C GLY A 172 -16.52 -4.08 -13.60
N GLU A 173 -15.58 -4.95 -14.00
CA GLU A 173 -14.33 -5.18 -13.29
C GLU A 173 -13.13 -4.99 -14.22
N ILE A 174 -12.15 -4.20 -13.77
CA ILE A 174 -10.88 -3.96 -14.45
C ILE A 174 -9.73 -4.40 -13.55
N THR A 175 -8.87 -5.27 -14.08
CA THR A 175 -7.57 -5.56 -13.46
C THR A 175 -6.49 -4.74 -14.15
N PHE A 176 -5.59 -4.15 -13.35
CA PHE A 176 -4.47 -3.39 -13.88
C PHE A 176 -3.18 -3.60 -13.10
N THR A 177 -2.05 -3.41 -13.79
CA THR A 177 -0.72 -3.31 -13.19
C THR A 177 -0.14 -1.94 -13.51
N VAL A 178 0.35 -1.24 -12.47
CA VAL A 178 0.88 0.11 -12.59
C VAL A 178 2.24 0.21 -11.90
N HIS A 179 3.19 0.87 -12.56
CA HIS A 179 4.45 1.32 -11.97
C HIS A 179 4.36 2.81 -11.70
N CYS A 180 4.73 3.25 -10.49
CA CYS A 180 4.53 4.64 -10.10
C CYS A 180 5.61 5.15 -9.16
N SER A 181 5.77 6.48 -9.12
CA SER A 181 6.66 7.17 -8.20
C SER A 181 6.20 7.02 -6.74
N CYS A 182 7.07 7.35 -5.80
CA CYS A 182 6.71 7.43 -4.39
C CYS A 182 5.57 8.44 -4.16
N GLY A 183 4.76 8.21 -3.14
CA GLY A 183 3.62 9.08 -2.80
C GLY A 183 2.37 8.83 -3.63
N THR A 184 2.38 7.88 -4.58
CA THR A 184 1.19 7.51 -5.34
C THR A 184 0.21 6.72 -4.48
N TYR A 185 -1.06 7.13 -4.52
CA TYR A 185 -2.20 6.40 -3.98
C TYR A 185 -2.90 5.65 -5.11
N VAL A 186 -2.78 4.32 -5.13
CA VAL A 186 -3.38 3.50 -6.20
C VAL A 186 -4.92 3.56 -6.15
N ARG A 187 -5.50 3.79 -4.95
CA ARG A 187 -6.94 4.06 -4.80
C ARG A 187 -7.38 5.30 -5.58
N SER A 188 -6.57 6.35 -5.56
CA SER A 188 -6.82 7.56 -6.39
C SER A 188 -6.70 7.28 -7.88
N LEU A 189 -5.77 6.42 -8.30
CA LEU A 189 -5.65 6.01 -9.70
C LEU A 189 -6.91 5.25 -10.15
N GLY A 190 -7.43 4.33 -9.32
CA GLY A 190 -8.68 3.63 -9.60
C GLY A 190 -9.86 4.59 -9.72
N TYR A 191 -9.98 5.55 -8.77
CA TYR A 191 -10.99 6.61 -8.82
C TYR A 191 -10.89 7.44 -10.11
N LEU A 192 -9.69 7.92 -10.47
CA LEU A 192 -9.47 8.70 -11.68
C LEU A 192 -9.78 7.89 -12.95
N LEU A 193 -9.37 6.62 -12.98
CA LEU A 193 -9.66 5.74 -14.12
C LEU A 193 -11.18 5.54 -14.30
N ALA A 194 -11.93 5.31 -13.23
CA ALA A 194 -13.39 5.22 -13.30
C ALA A 194 -14.02 6.51 -13.83
N LYS A 195 -13.53 7.68 -13.40
CA LYS A 195 -13.99 8.99 -13.89
C LYS A 195 -13.69 9.19 -15.38
N GLU A 196 -12.50 8.84 -15.85
CA GLU A 196 -12.15 8.92 -17.29
C GLU A 196 -12.99 7.97 -18.14
N LEU A 197 -13.49 6.89 -17.57
CA LEU A 197 -14.42 5.95 -18.23
C LEU A 197 -15.89 6.40 -18.14
N GLY A 198 -16.18 7.56 -17.52
CA GLY A 198 -17.55 8.10 -17.42
C GLY A 198 -18.44 7.43 -16.36
N THR A 199 -17.83 6.80 -15.35
CA THR A 199 -18.55 6.14 -14.26
C THR A 199 -17.88 6.43 -12.90
N VAL A 200 -18.22 5.67 -11.87
CA VAL A 200 -17.60 5.68 -10.55
C VAL A 200 -16.99 4.32 -10.24
N GLY A 201 -16.05 4.25 -9.29
CA GLY A 201 -15.42 2.97 -8.96
C GLY A 201 -14.57 3.04 -7.70
N HIS A 202 -14.26 1.85 -7.15
CA HIS A 202 -13.35 1.67 -6.02
C HIS A 202 -12.53 0.40 -6.19
N LEU A 203 -11.38 0.33 -5.51
CA LEU A 203 -10.55 -0.88 -5.52
C LEU A 203 -11.14 -1.97 -4.64
N THR A 204 -11.25 -3.19 -5.19
CA THR A 204 -11.63 -4.40 -4.44
C THR A 204 -10.42 -5.25 -4.05
N ALA A 205 -9.29 -5.09 -4.77
CA ALA A 205 -8.03 -5.70 -4.41
C ALA A 205 -6.86 -4.78 -4.75
N LEU A 206 -5.81 -4.86 -3.94
CA LEU A 206 -4.56 -4.13 -4.14
C LEU A 206 -3.39 -4.98 -3.66
N ARG A 207 -2.38 -5.17 -4.49
CA ARG A 207 -1.17 -5.92 -4.15
C ARG A 207 0.08 -5.17 -4.59
N ARG A 208 1.00 -4.90 -3.68
CA ARG A 208 2.30 -4.33 -4.01
C ARG A 208 3.26 -5.43 -4.43
N LEU A 209 3.68 -5.40 -5.70
CA LEU A 209 4.55 -6.40 -6.30
C LEU A 209 6.03 -6.08 -6.08
N GLU A 210 6.38 -4.77 -6.20
CA GLU A 210 7.78 -4.33 -6.19
C GLU A 210 7.95 -3.01 -5.44
N ILE A 211 9.12 -2.82 -4.82
CA ILE A 211 9.65 -1.56 -4.29
C ILE A 211 11.09 -1.42 -4.81
N GLY A 212 11.34 -0.54 -5.77
CA GLY A 212 12.64 -0.44 -6.44
C GLY A 212 13.08 -1.80 -6.98
N PRO A 213 14.26 -2.31 -6.59
CA PRO A 213 14.76 -3.62 -7.02
C PRO A 213 14.17 -4.82 -6.25
N PHE A 214 13.37 -4.58 -5.22
CA PHE A 214 12.85 -5.64 -4.36
C PHE A 214 11.52 -6.15 -4.89
N SER A 215 11.38 -7.50 -4.98
CA SER A 215 10.17 -8.17 -5.44
C SER A 215 9.49 -8.94 -4.31
N VAL A 216 8.17 -9.00 -4.36
CA VAL A 216 7.36 -9.81 -3.44
C VAL A 216 7.64 -11.31 -3.58
N GLN A 217 8.16 -11.74 -4.72
CA GLN A 217 8.53 -13.16 -4.96
C GLN A 217 9.64 -13.64 -4.02
N ASN A 218 10.47 -12.73 -3.51
CA ASN A 218 11.55 -13.02 -2.59
C ASN A 218 11.16 -12.73 -1.12
N ALA A 219 9.88 -12.45 -0.86
CA ALA A 219 9.44 -12.07 0.47
C ALA A 219 9.01 -13.30 1.29
N PHE A 220 9.28 -13.23 2.59
CA PHE A 220 8.76 -14.19 3.56
C PHE A 220 7.23 -14.07 3.66
N ASP A 221 6.52 -15.17 3.62
CA ASP A 221 5.05 -15.18 3.76
C ASP A 221 4.64 -14.65 5.15
N GLY A 222 3.95 -13.52 5.15
CA GLY A 222 3.49 -12.86 6.38
C GLY A 222 2.50 -13.70 7.20
N ASN A 223 1.79 -14.67 6.59
CA ASN A 223 0.93 -15.60 7.31
C ASN A 223 1.72 -16.52 8.25
N LEU A 224 2.97 -16.83 7.89
CA LEU A 224 3.85 -17.69 8.67
C LEU A 224 4.52 -16.97 9.87
N LEU A 225 4.35 -15.66 10.01
CA LEU A 225 4.89 -14.91 11.15
C LEU A 225 4.31 -15.40 12.48
N LYS A 226 3.06 -15.89 12.49
CA LYS A 226 2.46 -16.46 13.69
C LYS A 226 3.13 -17.79 14.03
N GLY A 227 3.92 -17.80 15.11
CA GLY A 227 4.65 -18.99 15.55
C GLY A 227 6.03 -19.16 14.92
N CYS A 228 6.49 -18.21 14.10
CA CYS A 228 7.83 -18.24 13.52
C CYS A 228 8.91 -18.17 14.64
N PRO A 229 9.87 -19.11 14.66
CA PRO A 229 11.01 -19.04 15.60
C PRO A 229 11.87 -17.79 15.32
N THR A 230 12.47 -17.26 16.40
CA THR A 230 13.34 -16.06 16.32
C THR A 230 14.48 -16.25 15.31
N ASP A 231 15.19 -17.38 15.38
CA ASP A 231 16.35 -17.64 14.52
C ASP A 231 15.93 -17.85 13.04
N ALA A 232 14.78 -18.46 12.79
CA ALA A 232 14.24 -18.62 11.45
C ALA A 232 13.91 -17.27 10.80
N LEU A 233 13.34 -16.33 11.56
CA LEU A 233 13.06 -14.99 11.06
C LEU A 233 14.34 -14.15 10.90
N TYR A 234 15.33 -14.29 11.80
CA TYR A 234 16.63 -13.64 11.63
C TYR A 234 17.40 -14.15 10.40
N ALA A 235 17.23 -15.42 10.02
CA ALA A 235 17.84 -15.97 8.81
C ALA A 235 17.36 -15.26 7.54
N GLN A 236 16.14 -14.70 7.55
CA GLN A 236 15.56 -13.94 6.44
C GLN A 236 16.00 -12.46 6.40
N VAL A 237 16.73 -11.99 7.41
CA VAL A 237 17.23 -10.61 7.41
C VAL A 237 18.46 -10.51 6.52
N GLU A 238 18.36 -9.78 5.43
CA GLU A 238 19.42 -9.57 4.44
C GLU A 238 20.21 -8.28 4.72
N PRO A 239 21.47 -8.19 4.28
CA PRO A 239 22.24 -6.95 4.34
C PRO A 239 21.55 -5.82 3.60
N ILE A 240 21.82 -4.57 4.02
CA ILE A 240 21.29 -3.39 3.34
C ILE A 240 22.11 -3.18 2.06
N VAL A 241 21.47 -3.46 0.92
CA VAL A 241 22.00 -3.15 -0.42
C VAL A 241 21.11 -2.08 -1.02
N LEU A 242 21.64 -0.86 -1.18
CA LEU A 242 21.06 0.28 -1.89
C LEU A 242 22.17 0.98 -2.63
#